data_8f8f11cd2554c3ccf90def07057982f4
#
_entry.id   8f8f11cd2554c3ccf90def07057982f4
#
_cell.length_a   1.000
_cell.length_b   1.000
_cell.length_c   1.000
_cell.angle_alpha   90.00
_cell.angle_beta   90.00
_cell.angle_gamma   90.00
#
_symmetry.space_group_name_H-M   'P 1'
#
loop_
_entity.id
_entity.type
_entity.pdbx_description
1 polymer ?
#
loop_
_entity_poly.entity_id
_entity_poly.type
_entity_poly.pdbx_seq_one_letter_code
_entity_poly.pdbx_strand_id
1 'polypeptide(L)'
;MKEIFIGNYGLEQVGQTMTATGWVANIRNHGKLAFIELRDREGLLQVFVGGEIEDFAKLEDIGKEDVIAVTGQVVQREERFVNKAIKSGQVELRAEKIEVIASSKVLPFELDQHAHTGEDLRQKYRYLDLRREKMTHNLKLRHQVTSTIREYLNGLDFLEVETPYLTKSTPEGARDFLVPSRIFKNQFYALPQSPQMLKQLLIGAGLERYYQIVRCFRDEDLRGDRQPEFTQVDLELSFASEEEIRDLVEAMLKAVVKRTHGLELTEAFPTISYEEAMSRFGSDKPDTRFGLELKNLTDLCQSNDSLLIKKVLDNQEEMMGICVPDAASAFSKKQLSHYYQEMKEFGCSRFASLKVKNGQLVGDLASTFEAESQDLLARFEAKDGDLILLVMAKKRRAQEALGHLRLEVAKALDLIDPSLLHFLWVVDWPLLEWNEDQNRYQAMHHPFTQGIFKEGQEPDQYRSHAYDIVLNGYEIGGGSLRIHDRKAQEAMFELLGMSREDYERDFGFFLEALEYGFPPHGGLALGLDRLVMILAGEENIRQVIAFPKNGTGFDPMLESPSLVDQRQLKELYLELKN
;
A
#
# COMPACT_ATOMS: atom_id res chain seq x y z
N MET A 1 -2.99 -11.31 35.44
CA MET A 1 -2.38 -11.14 34.10
C MET A 1 -1.63 -12.43 33.82
N LYS A 2 -1.62 -12.95 32.56
CA LYS A 2 -0.78 -14.09 32.19
C LYS A 2 0.69 -13.72 32.35
N GLU A 3 1.48 -14.53 33.01
CA GLU A 3 2.94 -14.34 33.11
C GLU A 3 3.62 -14.66 31.77
N ILE A 4 3.17 -15.72 31.09
CA ILE A 4 3.67 -16.18 29.79
C ILE A 4 2.47 -16.53 28.90
N PHE A 5 2.56 -16.16 27.61
CA PHE A 5 1.61 -16.63 26.60
C PHE A 5 1.81 -18.13 26.34
N ILE A 6 0.70 -18.86 26.22
CA ILE A 6 0.75 -20.35 26.16
C ILE A 6 1.45 -20.83 24.86
N GLY A 7 1.36 -20.11 23.77
CA GLY A 7 2.10 -20.41 22.55
C GLY A 7 3.63 -20.32 22.70
N ASN A 8 4.12 -19.71 23.78
CA ASN A 8 5.55 -19.60 24.09
C ASN A 8 6.04 -20.59 25.19
N TYR A 9 5.20 -21.53 25.62
CA TYR A 9 5.66 -22.55 26.55
C TYR A 9 6.75 -23.40 25.88
N GLY A 10 7.82 -23.69 26.64
CA GLY A 10 8.98 -24.42 26.17
C GLY A 10 9.59 -25.31 27.28
N LEU A 11 10.77 -25.80 27.03
CA LEU A 11 11.48 -26.71 27.96
C LEU A 11 11.77 -26.07 29.33
N GLU A 12 11.85 -24.73 29.40
CA GLU A 12 12.09 -23.99 30.64
C GLU A 12 10.93 -24.12 31.66
N GLN A 13 9.71 -24.40 31.18
CA GLN A 13 8.53 -24.56 32.00
C GLN A 13 8.30 -26.02 32.44
N VAL A 14 9.09 -26.99 31.97
CA VAL A 14 8.92 -28.41 32.29
C VAL A 14 9.05 -28.64 33.80
N GLY A 15 8.10 -29.42 34.36
CA GLY A 15 7.99 -29.70 35.79
C GLY A 15 7.22 -28.66 36.59
N GLN A 16 6.89 -27.50 36.01
CA GLN A 16 6.10 -26.47 36.69
C GLN A 16 4.61 -26.77 36.57
N THR A 17 3.85 -26.49 37.63
CA THR A 17 2.39 -26.47 37.58
C THR A 17 1.95 -25.08 37.15
N MET A 18 1.25 -24.95 36.02
CA MET A 18 0.85 -23.71 35.41
C MET A 18 -0.63 -23.71 35.06
N THR A 19 -1.22 -22.50 34.94
CA THR A 19 -2.57 -22.34 34.43
C THR A 19 -2.52 -21.74 33.05
N ALA A 20 -2.87 -22.51 32.01
CA ALA A 20 -3.00 -22.08 30.63
C ALA A 20 -4.43 -21.62 30.35
N THR A 21 -4.59 -20.40 29.86
CA THR A 21 -5.90 -19.82 29.49
C THR A 21 -5.93 -19.46 28.03
N GLY A 22 -6.95 -19.89 27.29
CA GLY A 22 -7.05 -19.60 25.85
C GLY A 22 -8.36 -20.09 25.25
N TRP A 23 -8.42 -20.03 23.94
CA TRP A 23 -9.52 -20.55 23.13
C TRP A 23 -9.25 -22.00 22.72
N VAL A 24 -10.26 -22.84 22.75
CA VAL A 24 -10.20 -24.23 22.26
C VAL A 24 -10.19 -24.20 20.73
N ALA A 25 -9.02 -24.35 20.13
CA ALA A 25 -8.89 -24.41 18.67
C ALA A 25 -9.37 -25.76 18.13
N ASN A 26 -9.07 -26.86 18.85
CA ASN A 26 -9.49 -28.19 18.49
C ASN A 26 -9.57 -29.09 19.71
N ILE A 27 -10.39 -30.13 19.66
CA ILE A 27 -10.52 -31.15 20.68
C ILE A 27 -10.60 -32.52 20.04
N ARG A 28 -9.81 -33.47 20.51
CA ARG A 28 -9.78 -34.85 20.03
C ARG A 28 -10.01 -35.79 21.23
N ASN A 29 -11.16 -36.41 21.27
CA ASN A 29 -11.53 -37.36 22.33
C ASN A 29 -11.29 -38.80 21.85
N HIS A 30 -10.53 -39.57 22.65
CA HIS A 30 -10.19 -40.99 22.43
C HIS A 30 -10.71 -41.90 23.55
N GLY A 31 -11.86 -41.61 24.09
CA GLY A 31 -12.56 -42.37 25.11
C GLY A 31 -12.05 -42.09 26.51
N LYS A 32 -10.94 -42.72 26.95
CA LYS A 32 -10.35 -42.52 28.29
C LYS A 32 -9.27 -41.43 28.33
N LEU A 33 -9.03 -40.75 27.25
CA LEU A 33 -8.08 -39.64 27.15
C LEU A 33 -8.51 -38.67 26.07
N ALA A 34 -8.14 -37.41 26.21
CA ALA A 34 -8.40 -36.39 25.21
C ALA A 34 -7.20 -35.45 25.03
N PHE A 35 -7.15 -34.82 23.86
CA PHE A 35 -6.20 -33.78 23.56
C PHE A 35 -6.97 -32.51 23.18
N ILE A 36 -6.61 -31.39 23.83
CA ILE A 36 -7.12 -30.05 23.48
C ILE A 36 -5.98 -29.25 22.90
N GLU A 37 -6.21 -28.62 21.77
CA GLU A 37 -5.33 -27.59 21.23
C GLU A 37 -5.85 -26.25 21.74
N LEU A 38 -5.16 -25.68 22.71
CA LEU A 38 -5.51 -24.40 23.30
C LEU A 38 -4.71 -23.29 22.59
N ARG A 39 -5.39 -22.23 22.17
CA ARG A 39 -4.81 -21.13 21.39
C ARG A 39 -4.80 -19.83 22.17
N ASP A 40 -3.71 -19.08 22.05
CA ASP A 40 -3.69 -17.64 22.31
C ASP A 40 -3.03 -16.89 21.13
N ARG A 41 -2.73 -15.60 21.31
CA ARG A 41 -2.14 -14.77 20.23
C ARG A 41 -0.73 -15.18 19.81
N GLU A 42 -0.02 -15.98 20.63
CA GLU A 42 1.35 -16.43 20.35
C GLU A 42 1.40 -17.81 19.70
N GLY A 43 0.30 -18.54 19.70
CA GLY A 43 0.18 -19.84 19.05
C GLY A 43 -0.65 -20.85 19.83
N LEU A 44 -0.33 -22.11 19.60
CA LEU A 44 -1.04 -23.28 20.15
C LEU A 44 -0.23 -23.93 21.28
N LEU A 45 -0.93 -24.50 22.25
CA LEU A 45 -0.39 -25.44 23.26
C LEU A 45 -1.24 -26.70 23.27
N GLN A 46 -0.64 -27.86 23.18
CA GLN A 46 -1.35 -29.12 23.42
C GLN A 46 -1.59 -29.32 24.91
N VAL A 47 -2.83 -29.62 25.25
CA VAL A 47 -3.23 -30.05 26.57
C VAL A 47 -3.61 -31.55 26.50
N PHE A 48 -3.00 -32.38 27.34
CA PHE A 48 -3.37 -33.76 27.54
C PHE A 48 -4.33 -33.88 28.74
N VAL A 49 -5.45 -34.56 28.54
CA VAL A 49 -6.45 -34.79 29.57
C VAL A 49 -6.61 -36.31 29.78
N GLY A 50 -6.20 -36.81 30.93
CA GLY A 50 -6.39 -38.19 31.30
C GLY A 50 -7.78 -38.43 31.87
N GLY A 51 -8.32 -39.64 31.66
CA GLY A 51 -9.67 -40.01 32.12
C GLY A 51 -9.82 -40.14 33.64
N GLU A 52 -8.73 -40.06 34.38
CA GLU A 52 -8.69 -40.10 35.84
C GLU A 52 -9.00 -38.76 36.51
N ILE A 53 -9.00 -37.64 35.78
CA ILE A 53 -9.31 -36.36 36.38
C ILE A 53 -10.82 -36.18 36.57
N GLU A 54 -11.22 -35.55 37.67
CA GLU A 54 -12.62 -35.29 38.01
C GLU A 54 -13.36 -34.48 36.91
N ASP A 55 -12.63 -33.58 36.24
CA ASP A 55 -13.17 -32.71 35.20
C ASP A 55 -13.29 -33.36 33.81
N PHE A 56 -12.94 -34.65 33.64
CA PHE A 56 -12.98 -35.32 32.35
C PHE A 56 -14.37 -35.29 31.68
N ALA A 57 -15.42 -35.43 32.47
CA ALA A 57 -16.81 -35.37 31.97
C ALA A 57 -17.18 -34.02 31.37
N LYS A 58 -16.54 -32.91 31.79
CA LYS A 58 -16.77 -31.57 31.24
C LYS A 58 -16.39 -31.45 29.77
N LEU A 59 -15.55 -32.36 29.26
CA LEU A 59 -15.12 -32.36 27.85
C LEU A 59 -16.26 -32.57 26.87
N GLU A 60 -17.36 -33.18 27.28
CA GLU A 60 -18.57 -33.35 26.44
C GLU A 60 -19.27 -32.03 26.16
N ASP A 61 -19.13 -31.06 27.06
CA ASP A 61 -19.77 -29.73 26.96
C ASP A 61 -18.82 -28.68 26.40
N ILE A 62 -17.54 -29.01 26.19
CA ILE A 62 -16.54 -28.07 25.67
C ILE A 62 -16.51 -28.13 24.13
N GLY A 63 -16.80 -27.01 23.50
CA GLY A 63 -16.79 -26.84 22.05
C GLY A 63 -15.59 -26.02 21.51
N LYS A 64 -15.46 -26.01 20.20
CA LYS A 64 -14.50 -25.13 19.53
C LYS A 64 -14.79 -23.66 19.89
N GLU A 65 -13.73 -22.90 20.10
CA GLU A 65 -13.74 -21.48 20.46
C GLU A 65 -14.29 -21.16 21.86
N ASP A 66 -14.59 -22.18 22.68
CA ASP A 66 -14.78 -21.94 24.11
C ASP A 66 -13.50 -21.37 24.73
N VAL A 67 -13.65 -20.49 25.70
CA VAL A 67 -12.52 -20.00 26.52
C VAL A 67 -12.45 -20.82 27.77
N ILE A 68 -11.30 -21.50 27.95
CA ILE A 68 -11.07 -22.34 29.12
C ILE A 68 -9.77 -21.96 29.84
N ALA A 69 -9.71 -22.27 31.13
CA ALA A 69 -8.49 -22.31 31.91
C ALA A 69 -8.18 -23.77 32.28
N VAL A 70 -6.96 -24.17 31.99
CA VAL A 70 -6.48 -25.50 32.34
C VAL A 70 -5.28 -25.38 33.28
N THR A 71 -5.40 -25.89 34.49
CA THR A 71 -4.29 -26.00 35.44
C THR A 71 -3.71 -27.40 35.37
N GLY A 72 -2.39 -27.51 35.36
CA GLY A 72 -1.71 -28.78 35.27
C GLY A 72 -0.19 -28.64 35.17
N GLN A 73 0.49 -29.76 35.06
CA GLN A 73 1.94 -29.83 34.96
C GLN A 73 2.41 -29.73 33.50
N VAL A 74 3.37 -28.86 33.21
CA VAL A 74 4.06 -28.85 31.93
C VAL A 74 5.03 -29.99 31.84
N VAL A 75 4.91 -30.83 30.82
CA VAL A 75 5.78 -31.99 30.59
C VAL A 75 6.41 -31.94 29.21
N GLN A 76 7.62 -32.48 29.11
CA GLN A 76 8.29 -32.66 27.83
C GLN A 76 7.64 -33.82 27.06
N ARG A 77 7.36 -33.59 25.76
CA ARG A 77 6.86 -34.64 24.87
C ARG A 77 7.97 -35.57 24.44
N GLU A 78 7.65 -36.86 24.28
CA GLU A 78 8.59 -37.80 23.67
C GLU A 78 8.97 -37.34 22.27
N GLU A 79 10.21 -37.55 21.86
CA GLU A 79 10.77 -37.06 20.59
C GLU A 79 9.89 -37.38 19.37
N ARG A 80 9.31 -38.59 19.33
CA ARG A 80 8.38 -39.04 18.26
C ARG A 80 7.06 -38.27 18.21
N PHE A 81 6.68 -37.56 19.27
CA PHE A 81 5.44 -36.77 19.37
C PHE A 81 5.68 -35.26 19.33
N VAL A 82 6.92 -34.82 19.18
CA VAL A 82 7.25 -33.39 19.03
C VAL A 82 6.61 -32.84 17.78
N ASN A 83 5.80 -31.78 17.92
CA ASN A 83 5.21 -31.07 16.79
C ASN A 83 6.07 -29.87 16.41
N LYS A 84 6.87 -30.03 15.35
CA LYS A 84 7.76 -28.95 14.86
C LYS A 84 7.04 -27.77 14.22
N ALA A 85 5.74 -27.87 13.95
CA ALA A 85 4.96 -26.81 13.31
C ALA A 85 4.52 -25.71 14.29
N ILE A 86 4.57 -25.97 15.61
CA ILE A 86 4.18 -24.99 16.62
C ILE A 86 5.34 -24.75 17.60
N LYS A 87 5.46 -23.51 18.11
CA LYS A 87 6.54 -23.13 19.02
C LYS A 87 6.58 -23.98 20.30
N SER A 88 5.42 -24.24 20.92
CA SER A 88 5.28 -25.04 22.11
C SER A 88 5.39 -26.54 21.87
N GLY A 89 5.66 -27.00 20.67
CA GLY A 89 5.52 -28.39 20.24
C GLY A 89 6.44 -29.41 20.91
N GLN A 90 7.43 -28.98 21.70
CA GLN A 90 8.29 -29.83 22.53
C GLN A 90 7.66 -30.16 23.86
N VAL A 91 6.62 -29.44 24.27
CA VAL A 91 5.95 -29.61 25.56
C VAL A 91 4.45 -29.81 25.41
N GLU A 92 3.82 -30.31 26.45
CA GLU A 92 2.37 -30.33 26.60
C GLU A 92 2.00 -30.05 28.06
N LEU A 93 0.77 -29.60 28.30
CA LEU A 93 0.22 -29.40 29.62
C LEU A 93 -0.61 -30.65 29.99
N ARG A 94 -0.22 -31.38 31.03
CA ARG A 94 -1.05 -32.44 31.61
C ARG A 94 -2.06 -31.85 32.55
N ALA A 95 -3.33 -31.89 32.15
CA ALA A 95 -4.42 -31.29 32.91
C ALA A 95 -4.66 -32.00 34.25
N GLU A 96 -4.81 -31.20 35.31
CA GLU A 96 -5.27 -31.57 36.62
C GLU A 96 -6.65 -30.99 36.91
N LYS A 97 -6.95 -29.79 36.37
CA LYS A 97 -8.22 -29.09 36.52
C LYS A 97 -8.58 -28.36 35.25
N ILE A 98 -9.87 -28.35 34.86
CA ILE A 98 -10.41 -27.61 33.72
C ILE A 98 -11.56 -26.74 34.21
N GLU A 99 -11.53 -25.47 33.82
CA GLU A 99 -12.58 -24.49 34.11
C GLU A 99 -13.03 -23.82 32.80
N VAL A 100 -14.33 -23.87 32.51
CA VAL A 100 -14.93 -23.17 31.37
C VAL A 100 -15.21 -21.73 31.81
N ILE A 101 -14.54 -20.77 31.16
CA ILE A 101 -14.68 -19.32 31.44
C ILE A 101 -15.83 -18.75 30.64
N ALA A 102 -15.91 -19.11 29.35
CA ALA A 102 -16.97 -18.65 28.47
C ALA A 102 -17.21 -19.63 27.33
N SER A 103 -18.46 -19.97 27.08
CA SER A 103 -18.85 -20.88 25.99
C SER A 103 -19.10 -20.10 24.70
N SER A 104 -18.76 -20.72 23.58
CA SER A 104 -18.96 -20.19 22.24
C SER A 104 -20.26 -20.71 21.63
N LYS A 105 -20.89 -19.89 20.81
CA LYS A 105 -21.91 -20.38 19.88
C LYS A 105 -21.25 -21.08 18.70
N VAL A 106 -22.04 -21.82 17.92
CA VAL A 106 -21.58 -22.32 16.62
C VAL A 106 -21.09 -21.16 15.75
N LEU A 107 -19.86 -21.31 15.26
CA LEU A 107 -19.23 -20.25 14.47
C LEU A 107 -19.93 -20.07 13.12
N PRO A 108 -20.04 -18.84 12.60
CA PRO A 108 -20.61 -18.56 11.28
C PRO A 108 -19.69 -19.05 10.14
N PHE A 109 -18.43 -19.30 10.40
CA PHE A 109 -17.43 -19.86 9.48
C PHE A 109 -16.27 -20.50 10.23
N GLU A 110 -15.55 -21.39 9.56
CA GLU A 110 -14.35 -22.02 10.13
C GLU A 110 -13.17 -21.04 10.20
N LEU A 111 -12.45 -21.02 11.32
CA LEU A 111 -11.28 -20.17 11.53
C LEU A 111 -10.00 -20.73 10.91
N ASP A 112 -10.03 -21.93 10.37
CA ASP A 112 -8.92 -22.51 9.63
C ASP A 112 -8.51 -21.58 8.47
N GLN A 113 -7.19 -21.32 8.37
CA GLN A 113 -6.65 -20.45 7.33
C GLN A 113 -6.87 -20.96 5.90
N HIS A 114 -7.06 -22.29 5.75
CA HIS A 114 -7.34 -22.93 4.46
C HIS A 114 -8.83 -22.95 4.11
N ALA A 115 -9.73 -22.62 5.05
CA ALA A 115 -11.15 -22.57 4.79
C ALA A 115 -11.50 -21.34 3.95
N HIS A 116 -12.12 -21.59 2.77
CA HIS A 116 -12.58 -20.51 1.91
C HIS A 116 -13.85 -19.87 2.49
N THR A 117 -13.72 -18.62 2.92
CA THR A 117 -14.83 -17.81 3.45
C THR A 117 -14.90 -16.49 2.71
N GLY A 118 -16.06 -16.12 2.21
CA GLY A 118 -16.28 -14.85 1.51
C GLY A 118 -15.92 -13.63 2.36
N GLU A 119 -15.42 -12.58 1.72
CA GLU A 119 -14.93 -11.39 2.42
C GLU A 119 -16.03 -10.70 3.24
N ASP A 120 -17.26 -10.59 2.73
CA ASP A 120 -18.37 -9.94 3.44
C ASP A 120 -18.68 -10.61 4.77
N LEU A 121 -18.67 -11.95 4.81
CA LEU A 121 -18.92 -12.69 6.04
C LEU A 121 -17.77 -12.53 7.03
N ARG A 122 -16.54 -12.53 6.55
CA ARG A 122 -15.33 -12.27 7.36
C ARG A 122 -15.35 -10.85 7.95
N GLN A 123 -15.77 -9.86 7.18
CA GLN A 123 -15.86 -8.48 7.65
C GLN A 123 -17.02 -8.29 8.64
N LYS A 124 -18.17 -8.92 8.44
CA LYS A 124 -19.29 -8.88 9.38
C LYS A 124 -18.91 -9.44 10.76
N TYR A 125 -18.14 -10.51 10.79
CA TYR A 125 -17.65 -11.14 12.02
C TYR A 125 -16.15 -10.91 12.18
N ARG A 126 -15.69 -9.70 11.94
CA ARG A 126 -14.26 -9.36 11.88
C ARG A 126 -13.49 -9.75 13.14
N TYR A 127 -14.09 -9.64 14.32
CA TYR A 127 -13.49 -10.09 15.57
C TYR A 127 -13.22 -11.61 15.63
N LEU A 128 -13.94 -12.44 14.86
CA LEU A 128 -13.62 -13.85 14.67
C LEU A 128 -12.54 -14.05 13.61
N ASP A 129 -12.63 -13.34 12.50
CA ASP A 129 -11.63 -13.40 11.43
C ASP A 129 -10.22 -13.01 11.95
N LEU A 130 -10.14 -12.03 12.85
CA LEU A 130 -8.88 -11.62 13.50
C LEU A 130 -8.26 -12.71 14.41
N ARG A 131 -8.98 -13.79 14.74
CA ARG A 131 -8.44 -14.97 15.44
C ARG A 131 -7.65 -15.90 14.53
N ARG A 132 -7.77 -15.78 13.21
CA ARG A 132 -6.98 -16.55 12.24
C ARG A 132 -5.50 -16.19 12.37
N GLU A 133 -4.64 -17.20 12.25
CA GLU A 133 -3.20 -17.06 12.41
C GLU A 133 -2.62 -15.97 11.50
N LYS A 134 -2.99 -15.99 10.20
CA LYS A 134 -2.58 -15.00 9.22
C LYS A 134 -2.96 -13.57 9.64
N MET A 135 -4.17 -13.36 10.12
CA MET A 135 -4.65 -12.04 10.55
C MET A 135 -3.92 -11.55 11.81
N THR A 136 -3.71 -12.44 12.79
CA THR A 136 -2.91 -12.14 13.98
C THR A 136 -1.47 -11.80 13.60
N HIS A 137 -0.87 -12.55 12.65
CA HIS A 137 0.48 -12.29 12.13
C HIS A 137 0.56 -10.88 11.51
N ASN A 138 -0.39 -10.52 10.64
CA ASN A 138 -0.41 -9.22 9.98
C ASN A 138 -0.49 -8.05 10.98
N LEU A 139 -1.29 -8.19 12.05
CA LEU A 139 -1.35 -7.16 13.10
C LEU A 139 -0.07 -7.08 13.94
N LYS A 140 0.58 -8.21 14.19
CA LYS A 140 1.90 -8.24 14.85
C LYS A 140 2.97 -7.58 13.99
N LEU A 141 2.98 -7.90 12.69
CA LEU A 141 3.89 -7.28 11.73
C LEU A 141 3.69 -5.76 11.69
N ARG A 142 2.43 -5.30 11.61
CA ARG A 142 2.11 -3.87 11.70
C ARG A 142 2.66 -3.22 12.96
N HIS A 143 2.48 -3.87 14.10
CA HIS A 143 3.03 -3.39 15.37
C HIS A 143 4.57 -3.31 15.33
N GLN A 144 5.25 -4.33 14.80
CA GLN A 144 6.72 -4.33 14.68
C GLN A 144 7.21 -3.20 13.77
N VAL A 145 6.58 -3.00 12.60
CA VAL A 145 6.89 -1.89 11.69
C VAL A 145 6.75 -0.56 12.42
N THR A 146 5.61 -0.32 13.05
CA THR A 146 5.32 0.93 13.76
C THR A 146 6.30 1.19 14.90
N SER A 147 6.61 0.17 15.71
CA SER A 147 7.55 0.30 16.82
C SER A 147 8.97 0.59 16.32
N THR A 148 9.40 -0.08 15.25
CA THR A 148 10.75 0.14 14.68
C THR A 148 10.90 1.55 14.12
N ILE A 149 9.87 2.07 13.44
CA ILE A 149 9.87 3.45 12.94
C ILE A 149 9.99 4.45 14.09
N ARG A 150 9.22 4.25 15.19
CA ARG A 150 9.32 5.12 16.38
C ARG A 150 10.68 5.04 17.04
N GLU A 151 11.22 3.84 17.24
CA GLU A 151 12.56 3.63 17.82
C GLU A 151 13.62 4.35 16.97
N TYR A 152 13.53 4.22 15.65
CA TYR A 152 14.48 4.85 14.71
C TYR A 152 14.42 6.38 14.75
N LEU A 153 13.22 6.96 14.60
CA LEU A 153 13.06 8.42 14.58
C LEU A 153 13.37 9.07 15.93
N ASN A 154 12.94 8.45 17.04
CA ASN A 154 13.29 8.91 18.39
C ASN A 154 14.81 8.88 18.63
N GLY A 155 15.51 7.88 18.07
CA GLY A 155 16.97 7.79 18.11
C GLY A 155 17.70 8.89 17.33
N LEU A 156 16.98 9.62 16.47
CA LEU A 156 17.48 10.78 15.71
C LEU A 156 16.89 12.12 16.20
N ASP A 157 16.39 12.16 17.42
CA ASP A 157 15.80 13.34 18.06
C ASP A 157 14.57 13.94 17.35
N PHE A 158 13.81 13.11 16.62
CA PHE A 158 12.50 13.52 16.13
C PHE A 158 11.49 13.52 17.27
N LEU A 159 10.60 14.51 17.28
CA LEU A 159 9.50 14.61 18.23
C LEU A 159 8.19 14.10 17.61
N GLU A 160 7.55 13.13 18.26
CA GLU A 160 6.18 12.70 17.88
C GLU A 160 5.18 13.72 18.44
N VAL A 161 4.50 14.47 17.55
CA VAL A 161 3.56 15.51 17.93
C VAL A 161 2.22 15.29 17.25
N GLU A 162 1.15 15.21 18.04
CA GLU A 162 -0.21 15.06 17.53
C GLU A 162 -0.74 16.36 16.95
N THR A 163 -1.47 16.25 15.84
CA THR A 163 -2.19 17.34 15.20
C THR A 163 -3.71 17.09 15.27
N PRO A 164 -4.56 18.13 15.25
CA PRO A 164 -6.01 17.96 15.37
C PRO A 164 -6.62 17.22 14.17
N TYR A 165 -7.66 16.42 14.43
CA TYR A 165 -8.51 15.80 13.41
C TYR A 165 -9.70 16.68 13.01
N LEU A 166 -10.12 17.63 13.85
CA LEU A 166 -11.14 18.61 13.50
C LEU A 166 -10.45 19.86 12.98
N THR A 167 -10.29 19.93 11.65
CA THR A 167 -9.57 21.01 10.97
C THR A 167 -10.50 21.85 10.11
N LYS A 168 -9.95 22.83 9.42
CA LYS A 168 -10.62 23.58 8.36
C LYS A 168 -10.56 22.78 7.05
N SER A 169 -11.64 22.79 6.26
CA SER A 169 -11.61 22.27 4.91
C SER A 169 -10.63 23.06 4.04
N THR A 170 -9.75 22.36 3.35
CA THR A 170 -8.74 22.94 2.45
C THR A 170 -8.64 22.10 1.17
N PRO A 171 -8.52 22.73 0.00
CA PRO A 171 -8.46 22.02 -1.29
C PRO A 171 -7.06 21.40 -1.50
N GLU A 172 -6.81 20.21 -0.96
CA GLU A 172 -5.52 19.48 -1.09
C GLU A 172 -5.52 18.35 -2.13
N GLY A 173 -6.60 18.19 -2.91
CA GLY A 173 -6.70 17.20 -3.98
C GLY A 173 -7.91 16.27 -3.86
N ALA A 174 -8.07 15.55 -2.76
CA ALA A 174 -9.24 14.70 -2.51
C ALA A 174 -10.44 15.50 -1.98
N ARG A 175 -11.62 14.88 -1.89
CA ARG A 175 -12.76 15.47 -1.18
C ARG A 175 -12.61 15.23 0.32
N ASP A 176 -13.03 16.23 1.10
CA ASP A 176 -13.01 16.18 2.55
C ASP A 176 -14.25 15.48 3.12
N PHE A 177 -14.09 14.75 4.22
CA PHE A 177 -15.19 14.37 5.10
C PHE A 177 -15.54 15.55 6.00
N LEU A 178 -16.77 16.05 5.92
CA LEU A 178 -17.24 17.21 6.69
C LEU A 178 -17.92 16.78 7.98
N VAL A 179 -17.60 17.46 9.09
CA VAL A 179 -18.19 17.26 10.40
C VAL A 179 -18.91 18.53 10.83
N PRO A 180 -20.25 18.52 10.94
CA PRO A 180 -21.00 19.73 11.29
C PRO A 180 -20.75 20.16 12.74
N SER A 181 -20.67 21.48 12.95
CA SER A 181 -20.51 22.06 14.29
C SER A 181 -21.88 22.31 14.95
N ARG A 182 -22.09 21.78 16.17
CA ARG A 182 -23.26 22.08 16.96
C ARG A 182 -23.23 23.51 17.54
N ILE A 183 -22.04 24.03 17.80
CA ILE A 183 -21.86 25.35 18.45
C ILE A 183 -21.92 26.47 17.42
N PHE A 184 -21.29 26.30 16.27
CA PHE A 184 -21.23 27.28 15.20
C PHE A 184 -22.20 26.91 14.09
N LYS A 185 -23.36 27.58 14.07
CA LYS A 185 -24.41 27.31 13.08
C LYS A 185 -23.91 27.47 11.65
N ASN A 186 -24.24 26.51 10.80
CA ASN A 186 -23.85 26.46 9.38
C ASN A 186 -22.33 26.41 9.13
N GLN A 187 -21.55 26.04 10.15
CA GLN A 187 -20.10 25.81 10.00
C GLN A 187 -19.75 24.34 10.20
N PHE A 188 -18.71 23.93 9.52
CA PHE A 188 -18.24 22.54 9.51
C PHE A 188 -16.74 22.50 9.81
N TYR A 189 -16.33 21.49 10.54
CA TYR A 189 -14.96 21.00 10.51
C TYR A 189 -14.81 20.04 9.32
N ALA A 190 -13.57 19.82 8.90
CA ALA A 190 -13.21 18.74 7.99
C ALA A 190 -12.25 17.77 8.69
N LEU A 191 -12.32 16.49 8.32
CA LEU A 191 -11.30 15.52 8.72
C LEU A 191 -10.07 15.69 7.80
N PRO A 192 -8.83 15.69 8.34
CA PRO A 192 -7.64 16.04 7.56
C PRO A 192 -7.28 14.97 6.54
N GLN A 193 -6.95 15.38 5.32
CA GLN A 193 -6.40 14.50 4.28
C GLN A 193 -4.96 14.10 4.59
N SER A 194 -4.22 14.99 5.25
CA SER A 194 -2.89 14.82 5.82
C SER A 194 -2.62 15.97 6.80
N PRO A 195 -1.61 15.89 7.69
CA PRO A 195 -1.23 16.99 8.57
C PRO A 195 -0.32 18.03 7.87
N GLN A 196 -0.37 18.17 6.52
CA GLN A 196 0.62 18.89 5.72
C GLN A 196 0.91 20.32 6.20
N MET A 197 -0.10 21.15 6.36
CA MET A 197 0.11 22.53 6.82
C MET A 197 0.53 22.59 8.29
N LEU A 198 -0.03 21.72 9.12
CA LEU A 198 0.24 21.72 10.56
C LEU A 198 1.67 21.28 10.86
N LYS A 199 2.21 20.27 10.14
CA LYS A 199 3.60 19.87 10.31
C LYS A 199 4.58 20.96 9.87
N GLN A 200 4.27 21.70 8.78
CA GLN A 200 5.09 22.85 8.37
C GLN A 200 5.03 23.96 9.42
N LEU A 201 3.85 24.25 10.01
CA LEU A 201 3.75 25.21 11.12
C LEU A 201 4.55 24.80 12.35
N LEU A 202 4.64 23.49 12.66
CA LEU A 202 5.49 22.98 13.73
C LEU A 202 6.98 23.20 13.44
N ILE A 203 7.38 23.08 12.17
CA ILE A 203 8.74 23.48 11.75
C ILE A 203 8.96 24.98 11.93
N GLY A 204 8.03 25.81 11.49
CA GLY A 204 8.05 27.27 11.73
C GLY A 204 8.07 27.65 13.19
N ALA A 205 7.49 26.81 14.07
CA ALA A 205 7.56 26.97 15.53
C ALA A 205 8.91 26.56 16.14
N GLY A 206 9.85 26.06 15.34
CA GLY A 206 11.21 25.72 15.79
C GLY A 206 11.40 24.29 16.29
N LEU A 207 10.48 23.35 15.97
CA LEU A 207 10.65 21.95 16.37
C LEU A 207 11.77 21.23 15.61
N GLU A 208 12.19 21.71 14.47
CA GLU A 208 13.24 21.21 13.57
C GLU A 208 13.05 19.79 13.05
N ARG A 209 12.60 18.83 13.87
CA ARG A 209 12.38 17.42 13.49
C ARG A 209 11.08 16.93 14.09
N TYR A 210 10.08 16.76 13.24
CA TYR A 210 8.74 16.30 13.60
C TYR A 210 8.42 14.97 12.92
N TYR A 211 7.69 14.11 13.62
CA TYR A 211 6.95 13.02 12.99
C TYR A 211 5.63 12.76 13.70
N GLN A 212 4.73 12.04 13.01
CA GLN A 212 3.48 11.55 13.58
C GLN A 212 3.04 10.28 12.85
N ILE A 213 2.54 9.29 13.57
CA ILE A 213 1.80 8.17 12.98
C ILE A 213 0.33 8.54 13.05
N VAL A 214 -0.19 9.06 11.95
CA VAL A 214 -1.45 9.82 11.89
C VAL A 214 -2.52 9.14 11.05
N ARG A 215 -3.77 9.25 11.49
CA ARG A 215 -4.94 8.88 10.65
C ARG A 215 -5.23 10.01 9.66
N CYS A 216 -5.41 9.62 8.41
CA CYS A 216 -5.77 10.48 7.30
C CYS A 216 -7.10 10.02 6.71
N PHE A 217 -7.85 10.96 6.13
CA PHE A 217 -9.21 10.74 5.65
C PHE A 217 -9.35 11.32 4.24
N ARG A 218 -9.78 10.52 3.27
CA ARG A 218 -10.01 10.95 1.89
C ARG A 218 -11.26 10.31 1.33
N ASP A 219 -12.19 11.14 0.85
CA ASP A 219 -13.41 10.67 0.17
C ASP A 219 -13.11 10.48 -1.32
N GLU A 220 -12.53 9.33 -1.63
CA GLU A 220 -12.10 8.92 -2.98
C GLU A 220 -12.65 7.54 -3.33
N ASP A 221 -12.53 7.16 -4.61
CA ASP A 221 -12.88 5.83 -5.07
C ASP A 221 -11.98 4.77 -4.41
N LEU A 222 -12.61 3.74 -3.87
CA LEU A 222 -11.93 2.67 -3.15
C LEU A 222 -11.33 1.65 -4.11
N ARG A 223 -10.13 1.17 -3.76
CA ARG A 223 -9.39 0.12 -4.48
C ARG A 223 -8.79 -0.87 -3.48
N GLY A 224 -8.11 -1.89 -3.97
CA GLY A 224 -7.41 -2.86 -3.11
C GLY A 224 -6.39 -2.23 -2.17
N ASP A 225 -5.77 -1.15 -2.58
CA ASP A 225 -4.74 -0.40 -1.86
C ASP A 225 -5.21 0.97 -1.32
N ARG A 226 -6.54 1.24 -1.29
CA ARG A 226 -7.13 2.50 -0.79
C ARG A 226 -8.29 2.25 0.16
N GLN A 227 -8.34 3.04 1.23
CA GLN A 227 -9.42 3.11 2.23
C GLN A 227 -9.79 4.58 2.46
N PRO A 228 -11.04 4.89 2.85
CA PRO A 228 -11.46 6.26 3.13
C PRO A 228 -10.77 6.83 4.36
N GLU A 229 -10.31 5.97 5.25
CA GLU A 229 -9.45 6.28 6.39
C GLU A 229 -8.25 5.33 6.42
N PHE A 230 -7.05 5.88 6.52
CA PHE A 230 -5.80 5.14 6.48
C PHE A 230 -4.75 5.78 7.39
N THR A 231 -3.61 5.14 7.55
CA THR A 231 -2.55 5.64 8.44
C THR A 231 -1.32 6.00 7.63
N GLN A 232 -0.76 7.18 7.91
CA GLN A 232 0.55 7.60 7.41
C GLN A 232 1.57 7.67 8.55
N VAL A 233 2.83 7.41 8.21
CA VAL A 233 3.98 7.93 8.96
C VAL A 233 4.36 9.22 8.28
N ASP A 234 4.12 10.33 8.94
CA ASP A 234 4.37 11.66 8.40
C ASP A 234 5.55 12.29 9.13
N LEU A 235 6.52 12.81 8.40
CA LEU A 235 7.71 13.44 8.97
C LEU A 235 8.05 14.74 8.23
N GLU A 236 8.66 15.69 8.97
CA GLU A 236 9.10 16.96 8.42
C GLU A 236 10.35 17.40 9.19
N LEU A 237 11.32 18.00 8.49
CA LEU A 237 12.54 18.50 9.10
C LEU A 237 13.04 19.77 8.41
N SER A 238 13.67 20.66 9.18
CA SER A 238 14.27 21.90 8.69
C SER A 238 15.73 21.72 8.30
N PHE A 239 16.23 22.61 7.44
CA PHE A 239 17.62 22.72 7.02
C PHE A 239 18.22 21.47 6.35
N ALA A 240 17.39 20.56 5.86
CA ALA A 240 17.83 19.35 5.18
C ALA A 240 17.69 19.49 3.66
N SER A 241 18.60 18.89 2.94
CA SER A 241 18.51 18.68 1.50
C SER A 241 17.57 17.50 1.16
N GLU A 242 17.16 17.43 -0.09
CA GLU A 242 16.39 16.30 -0.63
C GLU A 242 17.10 14.96 -0.43
N GLU A 243 18.42 14.91 -0.64
CA GLU A 243 19.24 13.72 -0.48
C GLU A 243 19.28 13.25 0.99
N GLU A 244 19.49 14.18 1.93
CA GLU A 244 19.51 13.87 3.37
C GLU A 244 18.17 13.30 3.85
N ILE A 245 17.04 13.80 3.33
CA ILE A 245 15.72 13.26 3.67
C ILE A 245 15.54 11.85 3.10
N ARG A 246 15.95 11.62 1.85
CA ARG A 246 15.90 10.29 1.23
C ARG A 246 16.78 9.28 1.96
N ASP A 247 17.99 9.65 2.32
CA ASP A 247 18.93 8.80 3.07
C ASP A 247 18.38 8.41 4.44
N LEU A 248 17.77 9.36 5.15
CA LEU A 248 17.11 9.12 6.44
C LEU A 248 15.98 8.09 6.30
N VAL A 249 15.11 8.27 5.30
CA VAL A 249 13.96 7.37 5.05
C VAL A 249 14.45 6.00 4.59
N GLU A 250 15.47 5.94 3.73
CA GLU A 250 16.07 4.69 3.28
C GLU A 250 16.63 3.88 4.47
N ALA A 251 17.40 4.51 5.33
CA ALA A 251 17.96 3.86 6.51
C ALA A 251 16.85 3.37 7.48
N MET A 252 15.77 4.15 7.64
CA MET A 252 14.59 3.75 8.41
C MET A 252 13.92 2.51 7.81
N LEU A 253 13.70 2.48 6.50
CA LEU A 253 13.07 1.33 5.81
C LEU A 253 13.96 0.08 5.88
N LYS A 254 15.29 0.23 5.74
CA LYS A 254 16.25 -0.86 5.94
C LYS A 254 16.16 -1.44 7.36
N ALA A 255 16.04 -0.58 8.38
CA ALA A 255 15.85 -1.02 9.76
C ALA A 255 14.52 -1.80 9.94
N VAL A 256 13.44 -1.34 9.31
CA VAL A 256 12.14 -2.02 9.30
C VAL A 256 12.25 -3.42 8.67
N VAL A 257 12.84 -3.53 7.48
CA VAL A 257 13.00 -4.82 6.77
C VAL A 257 13.88 -5.78 7.58
N LYS A 258 14.98 -5.29 8.14
CA LYS A 258 15.85 -6.09 9.02
C LYS A 258 15.10 -6.63 10.24
N ARG A 259 14.29 -5.80 10.89
CA ARG A 259 13.52 -6.19 12.10
C ARG A 259 12.40 -7.18 11.79
N THR A 260 11.72 -7.01 10.66
CA THR A 260 10.52 -7.78 10.33
C THR A 260 10.82 -9.06 9.56
N HIS A 261 11.80 -9.04 8.67
CA HIS A 261 12.15 -10.16 7.76
C HIS A 261 13.54 -10.76 8.02
N GLY A 262 14.36 -10.15 8.88
CA GLY A 262 15.74 -10.57 9.09
C GLY A 262 16.66 -10.33 7.89
N LEU A 263 16.19 -9.58 6.87
CA LEU A 263 16.94 -9.29 5.65
C LEU A 263 17.77 -8.02 5.85
N GLU A 264 19.03 -8.06 5.46
CA GLU A 264 19.94 -6.91 5.51
C GLU A 264 20.11 -6.32 4.11
N LEU A 265 19.47 -5.17 3.86
CA LEU A 265 19.58 -4.44 2.61
C LEU A 265 20.81 -3.53 2.67
N THR A 266 21.92 -3.95 2.05
CA THR A 266 23.22 -3.24 2.12
C THR A 266 23.37 -2.17 1.06
N GLU A 267 22.77 -2.35 -0.12
CA GLU A 267 22.90 -1.42 -1.23
C GLU A 267 21.98 -0.20 -1.07
N ALA A 268 22.37 0.92 -1.64
CA ALA A 268 21.51 2.09 -1.76
C ALA A 268 20.32 1.79 -2.68
N PHE A 269 19.17 2.38 -2.38
CA PHE A 269 18.00 2.21 -3.26
C PHE A 269 18.28 2.95 -4.58
N PRO A 270 18.05 2.29 -5.73
CA PRO A 270 18.19 2.93 -7.03
C PRO A 270 17.36 4.23 -7.10
N THR A 271 17.88 5.21 -7.82
CA THR A 271 17.19 6.48 -8.06
C THR A 271 17.07 6.71 -9.55
N ILE A 272 15.87 6.97 -10.03
CA ILE A 272 15.59 7.32 -11.43
C ILE A 272 14.74 8.58 -11.49
N SER A 273 14.82 9.33 -12.61
CA SER A 273 13.93 10.45 -12.82
C SER A 273 12.50 9.99 -13.19
N TYR A 274 11.51 10.85 -12.95
CA TYR A 274 10.13 10.62 -13.43
C TYR A 274 10.09 10.32 -14.93
N GLU A 275 10.87 11.05 -15.74
CA GLU A 275 10.90 10.84 -17.18
C GLU A 275 11.52 9.48 -17.54
N GLU A 276 12.55 9.05 -16.83
CA GLU A 276 13.13 7.72 -16.99
C GLU A 276 12.14 6.62 -16.57
N ALA A 277 11.43 6.78 -15.45
CA ALA A 277 10.41 5.84 -15.01
C ALA A 277 9.30 5.68 -16.06
N MET A 278 8.80 6.78 -16.61
CA MET A 278 7.79 6.76 -17.66
C MET A 278 8.32 6.18 -18.99
N SER A 279 9.53 6.52 -19.39
CA SER A 279 10.07 6.06 -20.66
C SER A 279 10.47 4.59 -20.68
N ARG A 280 10.98 4.05 -19.56
CA ARG A 280 11.42 2.65 -19.45
C ARG A 280 10.31 1.71 -19.00
N PHE A 281 9.39 2.17 -18.15
CA PHE A 281 8.45 1.28 -17.48
C PHE A 281 6.98 1.67 -17.72
N GLY A 282 6.72 2.87 -18.26
CA GLY A 282 5.36 3.37 -18.50
C GLY A 282 4.56 3.63 -17.21
N SER A 283 5.26 3.88 -16.11
CA SER A 283 4.66 4.11 -14.79
C SER A 283 5.56 4.99 -13.93
N ASP A 284 4.97 5.86 -13.15
CA ASP A 284 5.60 6.66 -12.10
C ASP A 284 6.02 5.83 -10.86
N LYS A 285 5.52 4.60 -10.76
CA LYS A 285 5.80 3.63 -9.69
C LYS A 285 6.11 2.24 -10.27
N PRO A 286 7.23 2.09 -10.97
CA PRO A 286 7.54 0.86 -11.69
C PRO A 286 7.84 -0.32 -10.76
N ASP A 287 7.33 -1.49 -11.12
CA ASP A 287 7.81 -2.75 -10.55
C ASP A 287 9.08 -3.18 -11.29
N THR A 288 10.20 -3.15 -10.62
CA THR A 288 11.53 -3.45 -11.17
C THR A 288 12.02 -4.86 -10.85
N ARG A 289 11.15 -5.74 -10.29
CA ARG A 289 11.49 -7.14 -10.01
C ARG A 289 11.66 -8.00 -11.27
N PHE A 290 11.22 -7.49 -12.41
CA PHE A 290 11.34 -8.15 -13.71
C PHE A 290 11.67 -7.13 -14.81
N GLY A 291 12.18 -7.60 -15.94
CA GLY A 291 12.54 -6.78 -17.11
C GLY A 291 11.33 -6.23 -17.87
N LEU A 292 11.28 -6.44 -19.18
CA LEU A 292 10.26 -5.97 -20.12
C LEU A 292 10.20 -4.44 -20.23
N GLU A 293 11.36 -3.78 -20.34
CA GLU A 293 11.41 -2.34 -20.55
C GLU A 293 10.79 -1.90 -21.88
N LEU A 294 10.14 -0.76 -21.86
CA LEU A 294 9.57 -0.12 -23.04
C LEU A 294 10.69 0.36 -23.97
N LYS A 295 10.47 0.21 -25.27
CA LYS A 295 11.34 0.78 -26.32
C LYS A 295 10.52 1.64 -27.26
N ASN A 296 11.00 2.84 -27.55
CA ASN A 296 10.43 3.72 -28.55
C ASN A 296 11.03 3.38 -29.94
N LEU A 297 10.17 3.26 -30.94
CA LEU A 297 10.49 2.85 -32.29
C LEU A 297 10.14 3.94 -33.33
N THR A 298 9.61 5.06 -32.88
CA THR A 298 9.09 6.11 -33.75
C THR A 298 10.15 6.65 -34.70
N ASP A 299 11.40 6.76 -34.23
CA ASP A 299 12.55 7.20 -35.02
C ASP A 299 12.89 6.24 -36.16
N LEU A 300 12.74 4.92 -35.95
CA LEU A 300 13.01 3.90 -36.97
C LEU A 300 12.00 3.94 -38.11
N CYS A 301 10.81 4.43 -37.85
CA CYS A 301 9.69 4.38 -38.79
C CYS A 301 9.44 5.71 -39.54
N GLN A 302 10.29 6.71 -39.36
CA GLN A 302 10.12 8.02 -40.01
C GLN A 302 10.16 7.97 -41.54
N SER A 303 10.92 7.02 -42.11
CA SER A 303 11.04 6.80 -43.55
C SER A 303 10.10 5.71 -44.10
N ASN A 304 9.23 5.14 -43.27
CA ASN A 304 8.32 4.08 -43.69
C ASN A 304 7.21 4.60 -44.59
N ASP A 305 7.04 3.97 -45.76
CA ASP A 305 6.07 4.42 -46.79
C ASP A 305 4.63 3.93 -46.56
N SER A 306 4.39 3.10 -45.56
CA SER A 306 3.05 2.60 -45.25
C SER A 306 2.10 3.75 -44.87
N LEU A 307 0.92 3.76 -45.47
CA LEU A 307 -0.15 4.72 -45.15
C LEU A 307 -0.55 4.67 -43.67
N LEU A 308 -0.43 3.51 -43.02
CA LEU A 308 -0.73 3.33 -41.62
C LEU A 308 0.30 4.09 -40.75
N ILE A 309 1.58 3.92 -41.04
CA ILE A 309 2.66 4.59 -40.28
C ILE A 309 2.63 6.09 -40.52
N LYS A 310 2.46 6.53 -41.77
CA LYS A 310 2.31 7.96 -42.07
C LYS A 310 1.17 8.60 -41.26
N LYS A 311 0.02 7.93 -41.17
CA LYS A 311 -1.11 8.42 -40.37
C LYS A 311 -0.79 8.51 -38.87
N VAL A 312 -0.04 7.55 -38.33
CA VAL A 312 0.43 7.57 -36.92
C VAL A 312 1.31 8.80 -36.69
N LEU A 313 2.29 9.01 -37.57
CA LEU A 313 3.20 10.16 -37.47
C LEU A 313 2.48 11.52 -37.66
N ASP A 314 1.58 11.62 -38.65
CA ASP A 314 0.76 12.80 -38.89
C ASP A 314 -0.11 13.18 -37.70
N ASN A 315 -0.61 12.18 -36.98
CA ASN A 315 -1.35 12.36 -35.73
C ASN A 315 -0.45 12.67 -34.52
N GLN A 316 0.88 12.77 -34.70
CA GLN A 316 1.84 12.91 -33.60
C GLN A 316 1.70 11.79 -32.56
N GLU A 317 1.37 10.61 -32.98
CA GLU A 317 1.41 9.39 -32.16
C GLU A 317 2.82 8.80 -32.19
N GLU A 318 3.19 8.13 -31.09
CA GLU A 318 4.44 7.39 -30.99
C GLU A 318 4.17 5.90 -31.13
N MET A 319 5.19 5.18 -31.61
CA MET A 319 5.21 3.74 -31.70
C MET A 319 6.17 3.20 -30.65
N MET A 320 5.62 2.46 -29.70
CA MET A 320 6.38 1.92 -28.60
C MET A 320 6.04 0.43 -28.39
N GLY A 321 6.91 -0.31 -27.73
CA GLY A 321 6.64 -1.72 -27.46
C GLY A 321 7.51 -2.30 -26.37
N ILE A 322 7.19 -3.57 -26.05
CA ILE A 322 7.96 -4.44 -25.16
C ILE A 322 8.32 -5.73 -25.88
N CYS A 323 9.47 -6.32 -25.55
CA CYS A 323 9.87 -7.64 -26.00
C CYS A 323 9.77 -8.63 -24.84
N VAL A 324 9.06 -9.73 -25.06
CA VAL A 324 8.83 -10.79 -24.07
C VAL A 324 9.64 -12.01 -24.51
N PRO A 325 10.72 -12.35 -23.78
CA PRO A 325 11.59 -13.47 -24.14
C PRO A 325 10.83 -14.80 -24.13
N ASP A 326 11.15 -15.68 -25.09
CA ASP A 326 10.61 -17.04 -25.23
C ASP A 326 9.07 -17.16 -25.26
N ALA A 327 8.36 -16.06 -25.55
CA ALA A 327 6.90 -15.97 -25.44
C ALA A 327 6.14 -16.08 -26.77
N ALA A 328 6.79 -16.37 -27.89
CA ALA A 328 6.14 -16.46 -29.21
C ALA A 328 4.94 -17.43 -29.27
N SER A 329 4.88 -18.42 -28.38
CA SER A 329 3.80 -19.39 -28.25
C SER A 329 3.08 -19.37 -26.91
N ALA A 330 3.43 -18.45 -26.01
CA ALA A 330 2.91 -18.40 -24.65
C ALA A 330 1.45 -17.93 -24.59
N PHE A 331 1.02 -17.06 -25.52
CA PHE A 331 -0.31 -16.48 -25.50
C PHE A 331 -1.20 -17.04 -26.60
N SER A 332 -2.42 -17.41 -26.22
CA SER A 332 -3.48 -17.79 -27.15
C SER A 332 -4.02 -16.56 -27.91
N LYS A 333 -4.68 -16.78 -29.05
CA LYS A 333 -5.36 -15.71 -29.80
C LYS A 333 -6.41 -14.96 -28.94
N LYS A 334 -7.05 -15.66 -28.00
CA LYS A 334 -8.04 -15.06 -27.09
C LYS A 334 -7.37 -14.08 -26.12
N GLN A 335 -6.23 -14.43 -25.54
CA GLN A 335 -5.48 -13.56 -24.64
C GLN A 335 -4.95 -12.32 -25.38
N LEU A 336 -4.36 -12.48 -26.59
CA LEU A 336 -3.93 -11.35 -27.41
C LEU A 336 -5.10 -10.44 -27.81
N SER A 337 -6.29 -11.02 -28.07
CA SER A 337 -7.49 -10.22 -28.32
C SER A 337 -7.98 -9.47 -27.09
N HIS A 338 -7.77 -10.01 -25.89
CA HIS A 338 -8.05 -9.33 -24.63
C HIS A 338 -7.12 -8.12 -24.46
N TYR A 339 -5.83 -8.30 -24.60
CA TYR A 339 -4.85 -7.20 -24.58
C TYR A 339 -5.17 -6.12 -25.61
N TYR A 340 -5.61 -6.50 -26.83
CA TYR A 340 -6.06 -5.54 -27.83
C TYR A 340 -7.20 -4.65 -27.31
N GLN A 341 -8.19 -5.21 -26.62
CA GLN A 341 -9.32 -4.44 -26.08
C GLN A 341 -8.86 -3.51 -24.96
N GLU A 342 -8.01 -3.99 -24.04
CA GLU A 342 -7.44 -3.16 -22.98
C GLU A 342 -6.63 -1.99 -23.56
N MET A 343 -5.75 -2.22 -24.52
CA MET A 343 -4.97 -1.15 -25.16
C MET A 343 -5.86 -0.13 -25.85
N LYS A 344 -6.99 -0.57 -26.41
CA LYS A 344 -7.99 0.34 -26.98
C LYS A 344 -8.65 1.21 -25.91
N GLU A 345 -8.92 0.69 -24.72
CA GLU A 345 -9.47 1.44 -23.59
C GLU A 345 -8.48 2.51 -23.10
N PHE A 346 -7.17 2.24 -23.16
CA PHE A 346 -6.12 3.24 -22.95
C PHE A 346 -6.03 4.30 -24.06
N GLY A 347 -6.81 4.18 -25.14
CA GLY A 347 -6.84 5.10 -26.25
C GLY A 347 -5.74 4.86 -27.28
N CYS A 348 -5.15 3.67 -27.31
CA CYS A 348 -4.23 3.29 -28.37
C CYS A 348 -4.96 3.13 -29.71
N SER A 349 -4.44 3.78 -30.76
CA SER A 349 -5.00 3.67 -32.11
C SER A 349 -4.73 2.30 -32.75
N ARG A 350 -3.67 1.64 -32.31
CA ARG A 350 -3.27 0.30 -32.77
C ARG A 350 -2.56 -0.48 -31.67
N PHE A 351 -2.73 -1.81 -31.74
CA PHE A 351 -1.94 -2.81 -31.04
C PHE A 351 -1.52 -3.87 -32.04
N ALA A 352 -0.30 -4.39 -31.93
CA ALA A 352 0.21 -5.47 -32.78
C ALA A 352 1.04 -6.46 -31.98
N SER A 353 0.98 -7.73 -32.38
CA SER A 353 1.80 -8.80 -31.84
C SER A 353 2.68 -9.37 -32.94
N LEU A 354 4.00 -9.37 -32.71
CA LEU A 354 5.01 -9.85 -33.64
C LEU A 354 5.84 -10.96 -32.98
N LYS A 355 5.92 -12.10 -33.63
CA LYS A 355 6.76 -13.23 -33.21
C LYS A 355 8.08 -13.20 -33.97
N VAL A 356 9.15 -13.52 -33.28
CA VAL A 356 10.47 -13.69 -33.94
C VAL A 356 10.67 -15.15 -34.31
N LYS A 357 10.90 -15.42 -35.61
CA LYS A 357 11.16 -16.75 -36.17
C LYS A 357 12.24 -16.68 -37.26
N ASN A 358 13.31 -17.47 -37.12
CA ASN A 358 14.42 -17.51 -38.07
C ASN A 358 14.98 -16.11 -38.39
N GLY A 359 15.10 -15.26 -37.38
CA GLY A 359 15.57 -13.88 -37.52
C GLY A 359 14.63 -12.96 -38.31
N GLN A 360 13.34 -13.31 -38.40
CA GLN A 360 12.30 -12.53 -39.09
C GLN A 360 11.10 -12.27 -38.20
N LEU A 361 10.43 -11.13 -38.42
CA LEU A 361 9.16 -10.77 -37.78
C LEU A 361 7.99 -11.47 -38.47
N VAL A 362 7.14 -12.13 -37.70
CA VAL A 362 5.94 -12.84 -38.18
C VAL A 362 4.74 -12.46 -37.34
N GLY A 363 3.65 -12.02 -37.93
CA GLY A 363 2.42 -11.68 -37.21
C GLY A 363 1.78 -10.41 -37.74
N ASP A 364 1.06 -9.70 -36.84
CA ASP A 364 0.34 -8.49 -37.18
C ASP A 364 1.32 -7.39 -37.62
N LEU A 365 1.02 -6.73 -38.75
CA LEU A 365 1.86 -5.65 -39.30
C LEU A 365 3.31 -6.07 -39.68
N ALA A 366 3.68 -7.35 -39.69
CA ALA A 366 5.04 -7.78 -40.04
C ALA A 366 5.48 -7.26 -41.43
N SER A 367 4.56 -7.29 -42.41
CA SER A 367 4.83 -6.75 -43.77
C SER A 367 4.95 -5.22 -43.79
N THR A 368 4.38 -4.53 -42.81
CA THR A 368 4.49 -3.07 -42.68
C THR A 368 5.90 -2.66 -42.24
N PHE A 369 6.55 -3.50 -41.45
CA PHE A 369 7.89 -3.28 -40.90
C PHE A 369 8.99 -4.11 -41.62
N GLU A 370 8.75 -4.57 -42.83
CA GLU A 370 9.71 -5.40 -43.54
C GLU A 370 11.08 -4.73 -43.73
N ALA A 371 11.05 -3.44 -44.06
CA ALA A 371 12.28 -2.65 -44.27
C ALA A 371 13.04 -2.38 -42.95
N GLU A 372 12.31 -2.13 -41.85
CA GLU A 372 12.86 -1.82 -40.53
C GLU A 372 13.04 -3.06 -39.63
N SER A 373 12.77 -4.27 -40.15
CA SER A 373 12.69 -5.48 -39.33
C SER A 373 13.98 -5.77 -38.56
N GLN A 374 15.16 -5.58 -39.18
CA GLN A 374 16.46 -5.82 -38.54
C GLN A 374 16.76 -4.76 -37.47
N ASP A 375 16.40 -3.50 -37.70
CA ASP A 375 16.58 -2.42 -36.74
C ASP A 375 15.62 -2.58 -35.52
N LEU A 376 14.40 -3.07 -35.78
CA LEU A 376 13.44 -3.44 -34.72
C LEU A 376 13.98 -4.59 -33.86
N LEU A 377 14.48 -5.66 -34.50
CA LEU A 377 15.08 -6.78 -33.77
C LEU A 377 16.29 -6.33 -32.95
N ALA A 378 17.14 -5.48 -33.49
CA ALA A 378 18.29 -4.92 -32.79
C ALA A 378 17.88 -4.02 -31.62
N ARG A 379 16.86 -3.13 -31.80
CA ARG A 379 16.36 -2.23 -30.76
C ARG A 379 15.83 -3.00 -29.53
N PHE A 380 15.18 -4.14 -29.76
CA PHE A 380 14.68 -5.01 -28.71
C PHE A 380 15.68 -6.07 -28.25
N GLU A 381 16.83 -6.22 -28.92
CA GLU A 381 17.75 -7.34 -28.71
C GLU A 381 17.06 -8.71 -28.86
N ALA A 382 16.02 -8.73 -29.71
CA ALA A 382 15.08 -9.84 -29.83
C ALA A 382 15.69 -11.06 -30.54
N LYS A 383 15.33 -12.24 -30.07
CA LYS A 383 15.82 -13.55 -30.53
C LYS A 383 14.67 -14.42 -31.03
N ASP A 384 15.01 -15.49 -31.73
CA ASP A 384 14.04 -16.49 -32.13
C ASP A 384 13.30 -17.05 -30.91
N GLY A 385 11.99 -17.07 -30.97
CA GLY A 385 11.14 -17.47 -29.86
C GLY A 385 10.52 -16.30 -29.06
N ASP A 386 11.00 -15.07 -29.27
CA ASP A 386 10.46 -13.89 -28.56
C ASP A 386 9.16 -13.41 -29.18
N LEU A 387 8.39 -12.68 -28.33
CA LEU A 387 7.16 -11.99 -28.71
C LEU A 387 7.32 -10.49 -28.48
N ILE A 388 7.15 -9.70 -29.53
CA ILE A 388 7.15 -8.25 -29.45
C ILE A 388 5.69 -7.77 -29.46
N LEU A 389 5.32 -6.96 -28.48
CA LEU A 389 4.01 -6.33 -28.37
C LEU A 389 4.17 -4.82 -28.58
N LEU A 390 3.44 -4.27 -29.56
CA LEU A 390 3.55 -2.88 -29.98
C LEU A 390 2.23 -2.13 -29.76
N VAL A 391 2.31 -0.86 -29.36
CA VAL A 391 1.19 0.08 -29.34
C VAL A 391 1.52 1.33 -30.15
N MET A 392 0.47 2.01 -30.65
CA MET A 392 0.55 3.32 -31.30
C MET A 392 -0.47 4.25 -30.63
N ALA A 393 0.01 5.32 -30.04
CA ALA A 393 -0.81 6.32 -29.33
C ALA A 393 -0.01 7.61 -29.11
N LYS A 394 -0.65 8.65 -28.57
CA LYS A 394 0.06 9.80 -28.00
C LYS A 394 1.05 9.33 -26.93
N LYS A 395 2.24 9.94 -26.83
CA LYS A 395 3.36 9.51 -25.99
C LYS A 395 2.93 9.01 -24.60
N ARG A 396 2.24 9.86 -23.82
CA ARG A 396 1.80 9.55 -22.46
C ARG A 396 0.89 8.30 -22.42
N ARG A 397 -0.08 8.23 -23.33
CA ARG A 397 -1.00 7.09 -23.41
C ARG A 397 -0.31 5.81 -23.84
N ALA A 398 0.65 5.87 -24.76
CA ALA A 398 1.45 4.71 -25.16
C ALA A 398 2.28 4.16 -24.00
N GLN A 399 2.89 5.04 -23.21
CA GLN A 399 3.64 4.67 -22.00
C GLN A 399 2.74 3.99 -20.97
N GLU A 400 1.63 4.61 -20.58
CA GLU A 400 0.68 4.09 -19.59
C GLU A 400 0.07 2.75 -20.03
N ALA A 401 -0.31 2.63 -21.30
CA ALA A 401 -0.82 1.39 -21.87
C ALA A 401 0.20 0.24 -21.80
N LEU A 402 1.45 0.51 -22.18
CA LEU A 402 2.52 -0.50 -22.11
C LEU A 402 2.93 -0.80 -20.67
N GLY A 403 2.90 0.19 -19.77
CA GLY A 403 3.13 -0.02 -18.33
C GLY A 403 2.12 -1.00 -17.73
N HIS A 404 0.84 -0.85 -18.09
CA HIS A 404 -0.21 -1.81 -17.72
C HIS A 404 0.04 -3.19 -18.36
N LEU A 405 0.24 -3.23 -19.69
CA LEU A 405 0.46 -4.48 -20.42
C LEU A 405 1.68 -5.25 -19.90
N ARG A 406 2.74 -4.54 -19.54
CA ARG A 406 3.95 -5.10 -18.94
C ARG A 406 3.64 -5.88 -17.65
N LEU A 407 2.80 -5.35 -16.78
CA LEU A 407 2.38 -6.02 -15.54
C LEU A 407 1.49 -7.23 -15.82
N GLU A 408 0.52 -7.11 -16.73
CA GLU A 408 -0.36 -8.22 -17.09
C GLU A 408 0.39 -9.39 -17.74
N VAL A 409 1.36 -9.10 -18.61
CA VAL A 409 2.24 -10.10 -19.20
C VAL A 409 3.13 -10.76 -18.15
N ALA A 410 3.69 -9.97 -17.23
CA ALA A 410 4.54 -10.49 -16.16
C ALA A 410 3.78 -11.43 -15.21
N LYS A 411 2.55 -11.09 -14.85
CA LYS A 411 1.65 -11.96 -14.08
C LYS A 411 1.29 -13.24 -14.83
N ALA A 412 0.92 -13.11 -16.11
CA ALA A 412 0.52 -14.26 -16.93
C ALA A 412 1.65 -15.28 -17.16
N LEU A 413 2.90 -14.83 -17.09
CA LEU A 413 4.10 -15.66 -17.27
C LEU A 413 4.84 -15.97 -15.97
N ASP A 414 4.28 -15.58 -14.81
CA ASP A 414 4.88 -15.80 -13.49
C ASP A 414 6.32 -15.26 -13.37
N LEU A 415 6.57 -14.07 -13.94
CA LEU A 415 7.88 -13.43 -13.93
C LEU A 415 8.21 -12.69 -12.62
N ILE A 416 7.22 -12.50 -11.77
CA ILE A 416 7.35 -11.72 -10.55
C ILE A 416 7.67 -12.65 -9.38
N ASP A 417 8.89 -12.55 -8.84
CA ASP A 417 9.23 -13.23 -7.60
C ASP A 417 8.61 -12.46 -6.39
N PRO A 418 7.63 -13.05 -5.70
CA PRO A 418 6.96 -12.37 -4.58
C PRO A 418 7.84 -12.23 -3.34
N SER A 419 8.96 -12.96 -3.25
CA SER A 419 9.89 -12.90 -2.11
C SER A 419 10.83 -11.68 -2.17
N LEU A 420 10.92 -11.01 -3.31
CA LEU A 420 11.82 -9.88 -3.51
C LEU A 420 11.18 -8.58 -3.02
N LEU A 421 12.00 -7.75 -2.38
CA LEU A 421 11.67 -6.39 -1.98
C LEU A 421 12.56 -5.40 -2.76
N HIS A 422 12.03 -4.85 -3.84
CA HIS A 422 12.72 -3.88 -4.69
C HIS A 422 12.23 -2.47 -4.39
N PHE A 423 13.04 -1.72 -3.65
CA PHE A 423 12.83 -0.29 -3.39
C PHE A 423 13.44 0.54 -4.51
N LEU A 424 12.83 1.70 -4.77
CA LEU A 424 13.25 2.62 -5.84
C LEU A 424 12.81 4.04 -5.49
N TRP A 425 13.70 5.02 -5.67
CA TRP A 425 13.36 6.44 -5.63
C TRP A 425 13.02 6.95 -7.03
N VAL A 426 11.92 7.69 -7.14
CA VAL A 426 11.56 8.45 -8.34
C VAL A 426 11.66 9.94 -8.00
N VAL A 427 12.48 10.67 -8.76
CA VAL A 427 12.84 12.07 -8.52
C VAL A 427 12.63 12.93 -9.77
N ASP A 428 12.95 14.21 -9.72
CA ASP A 428 12.84 15.15 -10.85
C ASP A 428 11.43 15.21 -11.46
N TRP A 429 10.43 15.25 -10.59
CA TRP A 429 9.04 15.30 -10.98
C TRP A 429 8.67 16.61 -11.71
N PRO A 430 7.71 16.57 -12.65
CA PRO A 430 7.06 17.81 -13.08
C PRO A 430 6.45 18.54 -11.88
N LEU A 431 6.55 19.86 -11.86
CA LEU A 431 5.88 20.67 -10.82
C LEU A 431 4.38 20.69 -11.02
N LEU A 432 3.97 20.78 -12.28
CA LEU A 432 2.59 20.97 -12.72
C LEU A 432 2.21 19.93 -13.77
N GLU A 433 0.94 19.60 -13.84
CA GLU A 433 0.32 18.90 -14.95
C GLU A 433 -0.91 19.68 -15.45
N TRP A 434 -1.17 19.61 -16.74
CA TRP A 434 -2.34 20.24 -17.33
C TRP A 434 -3.58 19.36 -17.15
N ASN A 435 -4.62 19.90 -16.51
CA ASN A 435 -5.91 19.24 -16.40
C ASN A 435 -6.84 19.71 -17.51
N GLU A 436 -7.10 18.82 -18.50
CA GLU A 436 -7.95 19.13 -19.66
C GLU A 436 -9.40 19.43 -19.25
N ASP A 437 -9.96 18.71 -18.27
CA ASP A 437 -11.34 18.88 -17.82
C ASP A 437 -11.57 20.21 -17.12
N GLN A 438 -10.58 20.67 -16.36
CA GLN A 438 -10.65 21.94 -15.62
C GLN A 438 -10.02 23.10 -16.38
N ASN A 439 -9.36 22.84 -17.53
CA ASN A 439 -8.65 23.82 -18.36
C ASN A 439 -7.70 24.70 -17.53
N ARG A 440 -6.90 24.07 -16.65
CA ARG A 440 -5.91 24.74 -15.79
C ARG A 440 -4.78 23.80 -15.41
N TYR A 441 -3.69 24.37 -14.94
CA TYR A 441 -2.65 23.58 -14.27
C TYR A 441 -3.12 23.12 -12.88
N GLN A 442 -2.69 21.93 -12.49
CA GLN A 442 -2.75 21.41 -11.13
C GLN A 442 -1.36 21.00 -10.66
N ALA A 443 -1.11 21.05 -9.36
CA ALA A 443 0.15 20.58 -8.81
C ALA A 443 0.26 19.07 -8.98
N MET A 444 1.42 18.59 -9.39
CA MET A 444 1.67 17.14 -9.54
C MET A 444 1.62 16.42 -8.19
N HIS A 445 2.15 17.04 -7.12
CA HIS A 445 2.10 16.55 -5.74
C HIS A 445 1.11 17.38 -4.91
N HIS A 446 1.56 18.57 -4.45
CA HIS A 446 0.73 19.50 -3.67
C HIS A 446 1.22 20.94 -3.83
N PRO A 447 0.39 21.95 -3.50
CA PRO A 447 0.70 23.36 -3.73
C PRO A 447 1.91 23.91 -2.97
N PHE A 448 2.41 23.18 -1.96
CA PHE A 448 3.52 23.62 -1.11
C PHE A 448 4.88 23.09 -1.58
N THR A 449 4.92 22.37 -2.70
CA THR A 449 6.15 21.79 -3.27
C THR A 449 7.03 22.87 -3.89
N GLN A 450 8.31 22.86 -3.53
CA GLN A 450 9.30 23.79 -4.10
C GLN A 450 9.60 23.44 -5.55
N GLY A 451 9.42 24.43 -6.44
CA GLY A 451 9.73 24.31 -7.86
C GLY A 451 11.18 24.62 -8.20
N ILE A 452 11.63 24.06 -9.31
CA ILE A 452 12.91 24.36 -9.97
C ILE A 452 12.60 25.09 -11.27
N PHE A 453 13.00 26.37 -11.35
CA PHE A 453 12.69 27.25 -12.48
C PHE A 453 13.98 27.59 -13.22
N LYS A 454 13.95 27.57 -14.56
CA LYS A 454 15.00 28.06 -15.43
C LYS A 454 14.43 29.16 -16.34
N GLU A 455 15.24 30.16 -16.64
CA GLU A 455 14.83 31.27 -17.49
C GLU A 455 14.37 30.76 -18.87
N GLY A 456 13.21 31.26 -19.32
CA GLY A 456 12.63 30.92 -20.62
C GLY A 456 11.88 29.59 -20.70
N GLN A 457 11.62 28.92 -19.58
CA GLN A 457 10.77 27.74 -19.56
C GLN A 457 9.28 28.11 -19.48
N GLU A 458 8.45 27.29 -20.11
CA GLU A 458 6.99 27.30 -19.92
C GLU A 458 6.57 26.45 -18.71
N PRO A 459 5.38 26.68 -18.13
CA PRO A 459 4.93 25.99 -16.91
C PRO A 459 4.94 24.45 -16.97
N ASP A 460 4.69 23.85 -18.12
CA ASP A 460 4.75 22.39 -18.35
C ASP A 460 6.17 21.81 -18.29
N GLN A 461 7.19 22.67 -18.34
CA GLN A 461 8.59 22.30 -18.27
C GLN A 461 9.18 22.44 -16.86
N TYR A 462 8.43 23.02 -15.92
CA TYR A 462 8.89 23.21 -14.56
C TYR A 462 9.08 21.85 -13.87
N ARG A 463 10.20 21.73 -13.15
CA ARG A 463 10.50 20.56 -12.30
C ARG A 463 10.33 20.93 -10.84
N SER A 464 10.31 19.94 -9.99
CA SER A 464 10.16 20.12 -8.54
C SER A 464 11.18 19.30 -7.76
N HIS A 465 11.41 19.73 -6.54
CA HIS A 465 12.15 18.96 -5.53
C HIS A 465 11.25 17.92 -4.85
N ALA A 466 10.46 17.20 -5.64
CA ALA A 466 9.63 16.11 -5.17
C ALA A 466 10.31 14.76 -5.41
N TYR A 467 10.02 13.82 -4.52
CA TYR A 467 10.56 12.46 -4.55
C TYR A 467 9.55 11.48 -3.98
N ASP A 468 9.39 10.35 -4.66
CA ASP A 468 8.55 9.26 -4.20
C ASP A 468 9.39 8.02 -3.98
N ILE A 469 9.04 7.26 -2.93
CA ILE A 469 9.59 5.93 -2.66
C ILE A 469 8.61 4.87 -3.14
N VAL A 470 9.10 4.00 -3.99
CA VAL A 470 8.36 2.90 -4.59
C VAL A 470 8.87 1.57 -4.03
N LEU A 471 7.98 0.65 -3.74
CA LEU A 471 8.29 -0.73 -3.37
C LEU A 471 7.43 -1.68 -4.20
N ASN A 472 8.07 -2.54 -4.99
CA ASN A 472 7.38 -3.59 -5.76
C ASN A 472 6.22 -3.08 -6.64
N GLY A 473 6.37 -1.92 -7.28
CA GLY A 473 5.33 -1.33 -8.12
C GLY A 473 4.25 -0.53 -7.38
N TYR A 474 4.43 -0.32 -6.09
CA TYR A 474 3.56 0.54 -5.28
C TYR A 474 4.33 1.76 -4.78
N GLU A 475 3.80 2.94 -4.98
CA GLU A 475 4.20 4.14 -4.26
C GLU A 475 3.85 3.95 -2.78
N ILE A 476 4.85 3.79 -1.93
CA ILE A 476 4.66 3.64 -0.48
C ILE A 476 4.78 4.95 0.26
N GLY A 477 5.22 6.00 -0.40
CA GLY A 477 5.28 7.35 0.17
C GLY A 477 5.86 8.35 -0.81
N GLY A 478 5.60 9.62 -0.53
CA GLY A 478 6.09 10.75 -1.30
C GLY A 478 6.38 11.96 -0.43
N GLY A 479 7.26 12.80 -0.92
CA GLY A 479 7.68 14.02 -0.24
C GLY A 479 8.28 15.07 -1.16
N SER A 480 8.67 16.19 -0.59
CA SER A 480 9.36 17.26 -1.31
C SER A 480 10.10 18.21 -0.37
N LEU A 481 10.98 19.03 -0.91
CA LEU A 481 11.29 20.30 -0.28
C LEU A 481 10.08 21.25 -0.43
N ARG A 482 9.91 22.15 0.56
CA ARG A 482 8.74 23.01 0.65
C ARG A 482 9.06 24.45 0.26
N ILE A 483 8.08 25.14 -0.26
CA ILE A 483 8.14 26.60 -0.38
C ILE A 483 8.12 27.18 1.04
N HIS A 484 9.08 28.03 1.36
CA HIS A 484 9.22 28.66 2.68
C HIS A 484 9.25 30.21 2.62
N ASP A 485 8.91 30.77 1.45
CA ASP A 485 8.77 32.21 1.20
C ASP A 485 7.34 32.52 0.75
N ARG A 486 6.73 33.56 1.36
CA ARG A 486 5.34 33.96 1.08
C ARG A 486 5.12 34.28 -0.40
N LYS A 487 6.02 35.06 -1.02
CA LYS A 487 5.85 35.50 -2.42
C LYS A 487 5.92 34.32 -3.37
N ALA A 488 6.84 33.39 -3.11
CA ALA A 488 6.95 32.16 -3.90
C ALA A 488 5.69 31.29 -3.73
N GLN A 489 5.10 31.24 -2.55
CA GLN A 489 3.86 30.49 -2.31
C GLN A 489 2.65 31.14 -2.98
N GLU A 490 2.53 32.47 -2.95
CA GLU A 490 1.49 33.20 -3.68
C GLU A 490 1.60 32.98 -5.18
N ALA A 491 2.81 33.06 -5.74
CA ALA A 491 3.06 32.78 -7.16
C ALA A 491 2.66 31.34 -7.56
N MET A 492 2.91 30.36 -6.68
CA MET A 492 2.48 28.99 -6.92
C MET A 492 0.95 28.86 -6.94
N PHE A 493 0.24 29.51 -6.02
CA PHE A 493 -1.23 29.51 -6.02
C PHE A 493 -1.80 30.18 -7.28
N GLU A 494 -1.18 31.26 -7.75
CA GLU A 494 -1.57 31.92 -9.01
C GLU A 494 -1.35 31.02 -10.23
N LEU A 495 -0.24 30.27 -10.29
CA LEU A 495 0.00 29.27 -11.34
C LEU A 495 -1.07 28.17 -11.36
N LEU A 496 -1.62 27.81 -10.20
CA LEU A 496 -2.72 26.85 -10.06
C LEU A 496 -4.10 27.47 -10.38
N GLY A 497 -4.14 28.75 -10.75
CA GLY A 497 -5.36 29.46 -11.12
C GLY A 497 -6.21 29.88 -9.92
N MET A 498 -5.65 29.94 -8.70
CA MET A 498 -6.34 30.46 -7.52
C MET A 498 -6.34 31.98 -7.51
N SER A 499 -7.49 32.59 -7.23
CA SER A 499 -7.55 34.04 -7.01
C SER A 499 -6.94 34.39 -5.64
N ARG A 500 -6.50 35.64 -5.49
CA ARG A 500 -5.99 36.14 -4.21
C ARG A 500 -6.99 35.98 -3.08
N GLU A 501 -8.27 36.24 -3.37
CA GLU A 501 -9.36 36.11 -2.38
C GLU A 501 -9.49 34.64 -1.90
N ASP A 502 -9.36 33.68 -2.83
CA ASP A 502 -9.46 32.25 -2.51
C ASP A 502 -8.27 31.78 -1.68
N TYR A 503 -7.04 32.07 -2.09
CA TYR A 503 -5.88 31.56 -1.33
C TYR A 503 -5.70 32.30 0.01
N GLU A 504 -6.05 33.57 0.14
CA GLU A 504 -6.08 34.26 1.44
C GLU A 504 -7.18 33.70 2.37
N ARG A 505 -8.35 33.35 1.83
CA ARG A 505 -9.42 32.71 2.61
C ARG A 505 -8.99 31.34 3.12
N ASP A 506 -8.39 30.51 2.25
CA ASP A 506 -8.12 29.11 2.52
C ASP A 506 -6.78 28.88 3.23
N PHE A 507 -5.74 29.64 2.87
CA PHE A 507 -4.36 29.50 3.33
C PHE A 507 -3.76 30.75 3.96
N GLY A 508 -4.54 31.80 4.21
CA GLY A 508 -4.06 33.09 4.75
C GLY A 508 -3.28 32.95 6.05
N PHE A 509 -3.72 32.08 6.97
CA PHE A 509 -3.01 31.79 8.22
C PHE A 509 -1.60 31.16 8.00
N PHE A 510 -1.47 30.35 6.96
CA PHE A 510 -0.20 29.74 6.58
C PHE A 510 0.71 30.75 5.89
N LEU A 511 0.17 31.55 4.96
CA LEU A 511 0.91 32.62 4.31
C LEU A 511 1.42 33.66 5.32
N GLU A 512 0.63 33.99 6.34
CA GLU A 512 1.07 34.87 7.42
C GLU A 512 2.23 34.24 8.19
N ALA A 513 2.20 32.95 8.51
CA ALA A 513 3.27 32.26 9.22
C ALA A 513 4.61 32.32 8.47
N LEU A 514 4.59 32.26 7.13
CA LEU A 514 5.81 32.36 6.30
C LEU A 514 6.53 33.71 6.46
N GLU A 515 5.88 34.75 6.97
CA GLU A 515 6.48 36.08 7.20
C GLU A 515 7.30 36.18 8.50
N TYR A 516 7.24 35.16 9.37
CA TYR A 516 7.88 35.17 10.69
C TYR A 516 9.17 34.35 10.77
N GLY A 517 10.01 34.41 9.73
CA GLY A 517 11.31 33.73 9.73
C GLY A 517 11.19 32.22 9.58
N PHE A 518 10.46 31.79 8.60
CA PHE A 518 10.22 30.37 8.32
C PHE A 518 11.47 29.71 7.70
N PRO A 519 11.97 28.59 8.25
CA PRO A 519 13.18 27.95 7.74
C PRO A 519 12.92 27.17 6.44
N PRO A 520 13.95 26.95 5.59
CA PRO A 520 13.86 25.94 4.55
C PRO A 520 13.63 24.57 5.19
N HIS A 521 12.72 23.79 4.63
CA HIS A 521 12.31 22.50 5.19
C HIS A 521 11.78 21.56 4.12
N GLY A 522 11.68 20.30 4.48
CA GLY A 522 11.11 19.25 3.65
C GLY A 522 10.72 18.04 4.47
N GLY A 523 10.04 17.12 3.85
CA GLY A 523 9.57 15.92 4.54
C GLY A 523 8.90 14.94 3.60
N LEU A 524 8.34 13.90 4.19
CA LEU A 524 7.73 12.79 3.46
C LEU A 524 6.58 12.20 4.28
N ALA A 525 5.61 11.64 3.59
CA ALA A 525 4.54 10.84 4.18
C ALA A 525 4.60 9.40 3.62
N LEU A 526 4.72 8.39 4.51
CA LEU A 526 4.66 6.98 4.15
C LEU A 526 3.27 6.43 4.43
N GLY A 527 2.65 5.77 3.46
CA GLY A 527 1.41 5.01 3.65
C GLY A 527 1.68 3.73 4.44
N LEU A 528 1.48 3.78 5.77
CA LEU A 528 1.79 2.66 6.65
C LEU A 528 1.01 1.39 6.27
N ASP A 529 -0.25 1.52 5.91
CA ASP A 529 -1.09 0.38 5.53
C ASP A 529 -0.55 -0.33 4.29
N ARG A 530 -0.11 0.45 3.28
CA ARG A 530 0.46 -0.08 2.04
C ARG A 530 1.82 -0.72 2.27
N LEU A 531 2.70 -0.10 3.06
CA LEU A 531 3.98 -0.68 3.45
C LEU A 531 3.79 -2.03 4.15
N VAL A 532 2.90 -2.09 5.15
CA VAL A 532 2.63 -3.35 5.88
C VAL A 532 1.97 -4.39 4.98
N MET A 533 1.08 -4.00 4.05
CA MET A 533 0.47 -4.89 3.06
C MET A 533 1.54 -5.61 2.24
N ILE A 534 2.50 -4.87 1.69
CA ILE A 534 3.56 -5.44 0.85
C ILE A 534 4.47 -6.34 1.68
N LEU A 535 4.89 -5.89 2.87
CA LEU A 535 5.72 -6.69 3.78
C LEU A 535 5.01 -7.96 4.28
N ALA A 536 3.68 -7.95 4.38
CA ALA A 536 2.88 -9.13 4.74
C ALA A 536 2.62 -10.07 3.54
N GLY A 537 3.04 -9.73 2.32
CA GLY A 537 2.73 -10.47 1.10
C GLY A 537 1.22 -10.48 0.77
N GLU A 538 0.49 -9.43 1.16
CA GLU A 538 -0.95 -9.30 0.91
C GLU A 538 -1.22 -8.42 -0.32
N GLU A 539 -2.29 -8.75 -1.03
CA GLU A 539 -2.74 -7.98 -2.20
C GLU A 539 -3.71 -6.84 -1.86
N ASN A 540 -4.14 -6.76 -0.59
CA ASN A 540 -5.17 -5.82 -0.18
C ASN A 540 -4.91 -5.30 1.24
N ILE A 541 -4.95 -3.96 1.42
CA ILE A 541 -4.72 -3.32 2.72
C ILE A 541 -5.75 -3.72 3.79
N ARG A 542 -6.93 -4.20 3.41
CA ARG A 542 -7.94 -4.71 4.37
C ARG A 542 -7.44 -5.91 5.18
N GLN A 543 -6.41 -6.61 4.71
CA GLN A 543 -5.81 -7.72 5.45
C GLN A 543 -4.87 -7.26 6.57
N VAL A 544 -4.40 -6.02 6.54
CA VAL A 544 -3.45 -5.45 7.51
C VAL A 544 -4.06 -4.33 8.38
N ILE A 545 -5.34 -4.04 8.18
CA ILE A 545 -6.14 -3.11 9.00
C ILE A 545 -7.10 -3.92 9.86
N ALA A 546 -7.17 -3.63 11.17
CA ALA A 546 -8.02 -4.40 12.08
C ALA A 546 -9.49 -4.36 11.69
N PHE A 547 -10.04 -3.17 11.43
CA PHE A 547 -11.44 -2.93 11.08
C PHE A 547 -11.54 -2.03 9.84
N PRO A 548 -11.35 -2.60 8.63
CA PRO A 548 -11.44 -1.85 7.37
C PRO A 548 -12.89 -1.69 6.93
N LYS A 549 -13.14 -0.72 6.04
CA LYS A 549 -14.37 -0.68 5.23
C LYS A 549 -14.27 -1.70 4.09
N ASN A 550 -15.41 -2.19 3.61
CA ASN A 550 -15.47 -3.03 2.41
C ASN A 550 -15.24 -2.21 1.11
N GLY A 551 -15.31 -2.85 -0.05
CA GLY A 551 -15.09 -2.20 -1.34
C GLY A 551 -16.08 -1.07 -1.69
N THR A 552 -17.21 -0.95 -0.97
CA THR A 552 -18.20 0.12 -1.15
C THR A 552 -18.08 1.24 -0.10
N GLY A 553 -17.10 1.16 0.81
CA GLY A 553 -16.94 2.11 1.91
C GLY A 553 -17.82 1.83 3.13
N PHE A 554 -18.52 0.70 3.15
CA PHE A 554 -19.37 0.28 4.25
C PHE A 554 -18.62 -0.61 5.25
N ASP A 555 -18.91 -0.48 6.53
CA ASP A 555 -18.45 -1.37 7.59
C ASP A 555 -19.56 -2.35 7.96
N PRO A 556 -19.48 -3.63 7.55
CA PRO A 556 -20.55 -4.60 7.79
C PRO A 556 -20.70 -5.01 9.26
N MET A 557 -19.67 -4.82 10.09
CA MET A 557 -19.70 -5.15 11.51
C MET A 557 -20.35 -4.04 12.33
N LEU A 558 -19.97 -2.78 12.07
CA LEU A 558 -20.52 -1.61 12.76
C LEU A 558 -21.78 -1.05 12.11
N GLU A 559 -22.14 -1.55 10.91
CA GLU A 559 -23.25 -1.06 10.08
C GLU A 559 -23.13 0.45 9.81
N SER A 560 -21.90 0.91 9.48
CA SER A 560 -21.62 2.32 9.21
C SER A 560 -21.17 2.57 7.76
N PRO A 561 -21.62 3.68 7.11
CA PRO A 561 -22.47 4.74 7.66
C PRO A 561 -23.90 4.28 7.93
N SER A 562 -24.55 4.91 8.93
CA SER A 562 -25.91 4.59 9.34
C SER A 562 -26.78 5.85 9.44
N LEU A 563 -28.11 5.64 9.51
CA LEU A 563 -29.04 6.72 9.73
C LEU A 563 -28.82 7.34 11.12
N VAL A 564 -28.97 8.66 11.20
CA VAL A 564 -28.89 9.41 12.45
C VAL A 564 -30.25 9.90 12.93
N ASP A 565 -30.43 10.09 14.24
CA ASP A 565 -31.67 10.59 14.84
C ASP A 565 -31.97 12.01 14.34
N GLN A 566 -33.24 12.24 13.99
CA GLN A 566 -33.73 13.55 13.55
C GLN A 566 -33.48 14.68 14.57
N ARG A 567 -33.43 14.36 15.89
CA ARG A 567 -33.08 15.33 16.92
C ARG A 567 -31.63 15.79 16.78
N GLN A 568 -30.71 14.87 16.51
CA GLN A 568 -29.28 15.21 16.25
C GLN A 568 -29.14 16.11 15.03
N LEU A 569 -29.86 15.84 13.95
CA LEU A 569 -29.85 16.70 12.77
C LEU A 569 -30.35 18.12 13.08
N LYS A 570 -31.45 18.24 13.84
CA LYS A 570 -31.97 19.56 14.27
C LYS A 570 -30.98 20.32 15.14
N GLU A 571 -30.29 19.64 16.06
CA GLU A 571 -29.26 20.25 16.91
C GLU A 571 -28.06 20.75 16.10
N LEU A 572 -27.79 20.11 14.94
CA LEU A 572 -26.75 20.47 13.99
C LEU A 572 -27.24 21.50 12.94
N TYR A 573 -28.50 21.90 12.98
CA TYR A 573 -29.14 22.77 11.99
C TYR A 573 -29.14 22.17 10.57
N LEU A 574 -29.26 20.84 10.46
CA LEU A 574 -29.26 20.11 9.19
C LEU A 574 -30.64 19.56 8.87
N GLU A 575 -30.98 19.55 7.59
CA GLU A 575 -32.15 18.88 7.03
C GLU A 575 -31.72 17.95 5.90
N LEU A 576 -32.20 16.70 5.93
CA LEU A 576 -32.01 15.78 4.81
C LEU A 576 -33.03 16.13 3.73
N LYS A 577 -32.54 16.34 2.51
CA LYS A 577 -33.40 16.39 1.31
C LYS A 577 -33.64 14.95 0.84
N ASN A 578 -34.89 14.64 0.52
CA ASN A 578 -35.28 13.35 -0.08
C ASN A 578 -34.75 13.22 -1.50
#